data_3ba52f134735326aef2e5c03b8b253e9
#
_entry.id   3ba52f134735326aef2e5c03b8b253e9
#
_cell.length_a   1.000
_cell.length_b   1.000
_cell.length_c   1.000
_cell.angle_alpha   90.00
_cell.angle_beta   90.00
_cell.angle_gamma   90.00
#
_symmetry.space_group_name_H-M   'P 1'
#
loop_
_entity.id
_entity.type
_entity.pdbx_description
1 polymer ?
#
loop_
_entity_poly.entity_id
_entity_poly.type
_entity_poly.pdbx_seq_one_letter_code
_entity_poly.pdbx_strand_id
1 'polypeptide(L)'
;MLIIDSGGVSRLAERSPRALALIRALRNDGLWPPVAPTVVLVESLQGHSGRDSTTNSFLKTCVIDAVVTESTARRAAGLRRSARHGSAVDAVVVALAEPGGTVLTGDKADINALAAHAHEVTVETI
;
A
#
# COMPACT_ATOMS: atom_id res chain seq x y z
N MET A 1 6.46 0.02 9.99
CA MET A 1 6.38 0.70 8.68
C MET A 1 4.96 0.55 8.14
N LEU A 2 4.41 1.60 7.65
CA LEU A 2 3.09 1.61 7.01
C LEU A 2 3.27 1.66 5.49
N ILE A 3 2.82 0.62 4.79
CA ILE A 3 2.85 0.55 3.32
C ILE A 3 1.42 0.76 2.82
N ILE A 4 1.26 1.54 1.76
CA ILE A 4 -0.05 1.81 1.17
C ILE A 4 -0.16 1.19 -0.23
N ASP A 5 -1.27 0.52 -0.53
CA ASP A 5 -1.57 0.02 -1.87
C ASP A 5 -2.38 1.04 -2.69
N SER A 6 -2.69 0.70 -3.94
CA SER A 6 -3.42 1.60 -4.83
C SER A 6 -4.85 1.90 -4.34
N GLY A 7 -5.51 0.91 -3.74
CA GLY A 7 -6.82 1.10 -3.12
C GLY A 7 -6.76 2.05 -1.94
N GLY A 8 -5.72 1.93 -1.11
CA GLY A 8 -5.46 2.85 -0.01
C GLY A 8 -5.20 4.27 -0.50
N VAL A 9 -4.37 4.42 -1.53
CA VAL A 9 -4.11 5.73 -2.16
C VAL A 9 -5.42 6.37 -2.63
N SER A 10 -6.22 5.63 -3.37
CA SER A 10 -7.51 6.11 -3.90
C SER A 10 -8.43 6.60 -2.79
N ARG A 11 -8.58 5.80 -1.74
CA ARG A 11 -9.47 6.13 -0.61
C ARG A 11 -9.01 7.35 0.18
N LEU A 12 -7.72 7.43 0.48
CA LEU A 12 -7.20 8.56 1.27
C LEU A 12 -7.10 9.84 0.44
N ALA A 13 -6.86 9.75 -0.86
CA ALA A 13 -6.81 10.91 -1.75
C ALA A 13 -8.16 11.64 -1.84
N GLU A 14 -9.27 10.95 -1.67
CA GLU A 14 -10.62 11.55 -1.67
C GLU A 14 -10.85 12.52 -0.50
N ARG A 15 -10.07 12.41 0.57
CA ARG A 15 -10.16 13.29 1.75
C ARG A 15 -11.54 13.34 2.39
N SER A 16 -12.25 12.22 2.40
CA SER A 16 -13.52 12.10 3.13
C SER A 16 -13.31 12.33 4.64
N PRO A 17 -14.36 12.66 5.41
CA PRO A 17 -14.24 12.77 6.86
C PRO A 17 -13.64 11.52 7.51
N ARG A 18 -13.99 10.33 7.01
CA ARG A 18 -13.44 9.06 7.48
C ARG A 18 -11.95 8.93 7.15
N ALA A 19 -11.54 9.30 5.95
CA ALA A 19 -10.13 9.30 5.54
C ALA A 19 -9.30 10.26 6.40
N LEU A 20 -9.80 11.46 6.62
CA LEU A 20 -9.11 12.46 7.46
C LEU A 20 -8.98 12.00 8.91
N ALA A 21 -10.02 11.34 9.46
CA ALA A 21 -9.98 10.79 10.81
C ALA A 21 -8.93 9.67 10.91
N LEU A 22 -8.85 8.80 9.92
CA LEU A 22 -7.85 7.74 9.87
C LEU A 22 -6.43 8.31 9.77
N ILE A 23 -6.19 9.29 8.90
CA ILE A 23 -4.90 9.95 8.78
C ILE A 23 -4.48 10.54 10.14
N ARG A 24 -5.40 11.18 10.85
CA ARG A 24 -5.15 11.75 12.16
C ARG A 24 -4.76 10.66 13.17
N ALA A 25 -5.49 9.55 13.20
CA ALA A 25 -5.18 8.42 14.06
C ALA A 25 -3.80 7.83 13.77
N LEU A 26 -3.46 7.63 12.50
CA LEU A 26 -2.16 7.11 12.08
C LEU A 26 -1.01 8.06 12.47
N ARG A 27 -1.24 9.37 12.37
CA ARG A 27 -0.26 10.37 12.85
C ARG A 27 -0.06 10.29 14.35
N ASN A 28 -1.13 10.17 15.11
CA ASN A 28 -1.07 10.06 16.57
C ASN A 28 -0.33 8.80 17.02
N ASP A 29 -0.46 7.73 16.25
CA ASP A 29 0.22 6.46 16.53
C ASP A 29 1.68 6.42 16.02
N GLY A 30 2.15 7.49 15.40
CA GLY A 30 3.51 7.58 14.89
C GLY A 30 3.77 6.76 13.62
N LEU A 31 2.71 6.34 12.92
CA LEU A 31 2.81 5.52 11.71
C LEU A 31 2.87 6.35 10.42
N TRP A 32 2.48 7.60 10.47
CA TRP A 32 2.51 8.50 9.32
C TRP A 32 3.89 9.10 9.09
N PRO A 33 4.35 9.32 7.85
CA PRO A 33 3.66 9.11 6.58
C PRO A 33 3.73 7.66 6.09
N PRO A 34 2.79 7.23 5.21
CA PRO A 34 2.88 5.91 4.60
C PRO A 34 3.94 5.89 3.50
N VAL A 35 4.47 4.70 3.27
CA VAL A 35 5.37 4.42 2.15
C VAL A 35 4.53 3.94 0.97
N ALA A 36 4.64 4.62 -0.16
CA ALA A 36 4.04 4.20 -1.42
C ALA A 36 5.15 3.67 -2.35
N PRO A 37 5.20 2.36 -2.59
CA PRO A 37 6.13 1.80 -3.56
C PRO A 37 5.85 2.35 -4.97
N THR A 38 6.89 2.58 -5.78
CA THR A 38 6.70 3.13 -7.14
C THR A 38 5.81 2.27 -8.01
N VAL A 39 5.79 0.96 -7.82
CA VAL A 39 4.89 0.06 -8.54
C VAL A 39 3.41 0.35 -8.26
N VAL A 40 3.09 0.88 -7.09
CA VAL A 40 1.72 1.29 -6.72
C VAL A 40 1.29 2.52 -7.53
N LEU A 41 2.22 3.39 -7.90
CA LEU A 41 1.92 4.56 -8.73
C LEU A 41 1.41 4.16 -10.12
N VAL A 42 1.89 3.03 -10.65
CA VAL A 42 1.44 2.51 -11.95
C VAL A 42 -0.05 2.20 -11.94
N GLU A 43 -0.57 1.70 -10.83
CA GLU A 43 -2.00 1.42 -10.67
C GLU A 43 -2.80 2.66 -10.25
N SER A 44 -2.18 3.58 -9.53
CA SER A 44 -2.86 4.75 -8.95
C SER A 44 -3.01 5.91 -9.91
N LEU A 45 -2.11 6.03 -10.88
CA LEU A 45 -2.05 7.16 -11.81
C LEU A 45 -2.54 6.74 -13.20
N GLN A 46 -3.20 7.67 -13.89
CA GLN A 46 -3.69 7.48 -15.26
C GLN A 46 -2.71 8.03 -16.32
N GLY A 47 -1.68 8.75 -15.88
CA GLY A 47 -0.73 9.42 -16.78
C GLY A 47 -1.25 10.72 -17.38
N HIS A 48 -2.25 11.32 -16.74
CA HIS A 48 -2.83 12.59 -17.17
C HIS A 48 -2.88 13.57 -16.00
N SER A 49 -2.12 14.66 -16.09
CA SER A 49 -1.91 15.60 -14.98
C SER A 49 -3.19 16.14 -14.36
N GLY A 50 -4.20 16.46 -15.17
CA GLY A 50 -5.48 16.97 -14.68
C GLY A 50 -6.28 15.92 -13.90
N ARG A 51 -6.36 14.70 -14.44
CA ARG A 51 -7.08 13.59 -13.80
C ARG A 51 -6.37 13.07 -12.57
N ASP A 52 -5.05 13.15 -12.56
CA ASP A 52 -4.20 12.67 -11.46
C ASP A 52 -3.96 13.74 -10.39
N SER A 53 -4.53 14.94 -10.51
CA SER A 53 -4.27 16.07 -9.62
C SER A 53 -4.51 15.73 -8.14
N THR A 54 -5.66 15.15 -7.83
CA THR A 54 -6.03 14.77 -6.44
C THR A 54 -5.12 13.68 -5.91
N THR A 55 -4.84 12.66 -6.71
CA THR A 55 -3.95 11.56 -6.36
C THR A 55 -2.52 12.07 -6.14
N ASN A 56 -2.02 12.90 -7.03
CA ASN A 56 -0.69 13.49 -6.89
C ASN A 56 -0.56 14.36 -5.64
N SER A 57 -1.59 15.12 -5.30
CA SER A 57 -1.60 15.91 -4.06
C SER A 57 -1.45 15.02 -2.82
N PHE A 58 -2.14 13.89 -2.80
CA PHE A 58 -1.99 12.91 -1.72
C PHE A 58 -0.61 12.27 -1.72
N LEU A 59 -0.11 11.82 -2.88
CA LEU A 59 1.19 11.16 -2.98
C LEU A 59 2.34 12.03 -2.50
N LYS A 60 2.22 13.36 -2.60
CA LYS A 60 3.22 14.30 -2.03
C LYS A 60 3.32 14.19 -0.50
N THR A 61 2.33 13.66 0.17
CA THR A 61 2.36 13.43 1.62
C THR A 61 2.97 12.08 2.00
N CYS A 62 3.20 11.22 1.03
CA CYS A 62 3.78 9.88 1.21
C CYS A 62 5.29 9.89 1.01
N VAL A 63 5.96 8.86 1.53
CA VAL A 63 7.32 8.52 1.15
C VAL A 63 7.24 7.60 -0.07
N ILE A 64 7.85 8.01 -1.17
CA ILE A 64 7.88 7.18 -2.38
C ILE A 64 9.13 6.31 -2.33
N ASP A 65 8.96 4.99 -2.32
CA ASP A 65 10.07 4.03 -2.35
C ASP A 65 10.26 3.50 -3.77
N ALA A 66 11.37 3.88 -4.37
CA ALA A 66 11.73 3.51 -5.74
C ALA A 66 12.39 2.12 -5.84
N VAL A 67 12.77 1.51 -4.71
CA VAL A 67 13.62 0.31 -4.73
C VAL A 67 12.80 -0.95 -4.45
N VAL A 68 12.74 -1.84 -5.44
CA VAL A 68 12.32 -3.24 -5.25
C VAL A 68 13.56 -4.10 -5.52
N THR A 69 14.14 -4.65 -4.45
CA THR A 69 15.32 -5.52 -4.58
C THR A 69 14.96 -6.87 -5.20
N GLU A 70 15.95 -7.58 -5.71
CA GLU A 70 15.76 -8.96 -6.19
C GLU A 70 15.20 -9.85 -5.06
N SER A 71 15.70 -9.71 -3.85
CA SER A 71 15.21 -10.44 -2.67
C SER A 71 13.73 -10.19 -2.41
N THR A 72 13.30 -8.93 -2.42
CA THR A 72 11.89 -8.56 -2.25
C THR A 72 11.03 -9.12 -3.38
N ALA A 73 11.48 -9.02 -4.62
CA ALA A 73 10.76 -9.55 -5.77
C ALA A 73 10.58 -11.07 -5.70
N ARG A 74 11.62 -11.81 -5.29
CA ARG A 74 11.53 -13.26 -5.09
C ARG A 74 10.59 -13.62 -3.95
N ARG A 75 10.62 -12.88 -2.85
CA ARG A 75 9.68 -13.08 -1.74
C ARG A 75 8.24 -12.83 -2.16
N ALA A 76 7.99 -11.74 -2.90
CA ALA A 76 6.67 -11.43 -3.45
C ALA A 76 6.15 -12.56 -4.36
N ALA A 77 7.00 -13.11 -5.22
CA ALA A 77 6.64 -14.26 -6.06
C ALA A 77 6.24 -15.47 -5.22
N GLY A 78 6.95 -15.76 -4.15
CA GLY A 78 6.63 -16.84 -3.20
C GLY A 78 5.29 -16.63 -2.50
N LEU A 79 5.02 -15.42 -2.03
CA LEU A 79 3.73 -15.07 -1.41
C LEU A 79 2.58 -15.25 -2.39
N ARG A 80 2.73 -14.77 -3.61
CA ARG A 80 1.72 -14.87 -4.65
C ARG A 80 1.41 -16.32 -5.00
N ARG A 81 2.42 -17.16 -5.11
CA ARG A 81 2.26 -18.59 -5.33
C ARG A 81 1.49 -19.28 -4.20
N SER A 82 1.84 -18.98 -2.97
CA SER A 82 1.22 -19.59 -1.78
C SER A 82 -0.24 -19.15 -1.62
N ALA A 83 -0.50 -17.86 -1.80
CA ALA A 83 -1.83 -17.28 -1.63
C ALA A 83 -2.77 -17.63 -2.78
N ARG A 84 -2.26 -17.80 -4.01
CA ARG A 84 -3.03 -17.97 -5.25
C ARG A 84 -4.03 -16.85 -5.50
N HIS A 85 -3.78 -15.68 -4.93
CA HIS A 85 -4.58 -14.48 -5.03
C HIS A 85 -3.67 -13.27 -5.09
N GLY A 86 -4.21 -12.16 -5.57
CA GLY A 86 -3.51 -10.90 -5.62
C GLY A 86 -2.67 -10.72 -6.88
N SER A 87 -2.47 -9.46 -7.22
CA SER A 87 -1.60 -9.06 -8.34
C SER A 87 -0.12 -9.14 -7.94
N ALA A 88 0.77 -8.99 -8.93
CA ALA A 88 2.19 -8.84 -8.66
C ALA A 88 2.47 -7.61 -7.78
N VAL A 89 1.75 -6.51 -7.99
CA VAL A 89 1.89 -5.29 -7.17
C VAL A 89 1.45 -5.53 -5.74
N ASP A 90 0.30 -6.20 -5.52
CA ASP A 90 -0.16 -6.56 -4.17
C ASP A 90 0.88 -7.39 -3.42
N ALA A 91 1.48 -8.36 -4.10
CA ALA A 91 2.51 -9.21 -3.51
C ALA A 91 3.77 -8.42 -3.13
N VAL A 92 4.18 -7.45 -3.94
CA VAL A 92 5.30 -6.55 -3.62
C VAL A 92 4.96 -5.69 -2.39
N VAL A 93 3.75 -5.14 -2.32
CA VAL A 93 3.29 -4.35 -1.18
C VAL A 93 3.39 -5.15 0.12
N VAL A 94 2.88 -6.39 0.13
CA VAL A 94 2.93 -7.26 1.32
C VAL A 94 4.37 -7.65 1.66
N ALA A 95 5.19 -8.00 0.67
CA ALA A 95 6.59 -8.35 0.90
C ALA A 95 7.40 -7.19 1.51
N LEU A 96 7.12 -5.95 1.09
CA LEU A 96 7.78 -4.77 1.65
C LEU A 96 7.35 -4.50 3.10
N ALA A 97 6.16 -4.92 3.50
CA ALA A 97 5.70 -4.77 4.87
C ALA A 97 6.34 -5.77 5.84
N GLU A 98 6.91 -6.86 5.36
CA GLU A 98 7.60 -7.83 6.20
C GLU A 98 8.92 -7.29 6.76
N PRO A 99 9.29 -7.65 7.99
CA PRO A 99 8.45 -8.21 9.05
C PRO A 99 7.79 -7.09 9.87
N GLY A 100 6.60 -7.35 10.40
CA GLY A 100 6.00 -6.50 11.42
C GLY A 100 5.38 -5.20 10.92
N GLY A 101 5.33 -4.96 9.62
CA GLY A 101 4.71 -3.76 9.05
C GLY A 101 3.20 -3.87 8.90
N THR A 102 2.59 -2.76 8.52
CA THR A 102 1.15 -2.65 8.27
C THR A 102 0.91 -2.27 6.82
N VAL A 103 -0.02 -2.95 6.16
CA VAL A 103 -0.51 -2.59 4.83
C VAL A 103 -1.85 -1.88 4.97
N LEU A 104 -1.94 -0.68 4.41
CA LEU A 104 -3.16 0.10 4.33
C LEU A 104 -3.79 -0.11 2.96
N THR A 105 -5.01 -0.69 2.93
CA THR A 105 -5.65 -1.13 1.68
C THR A 105 -7.09 -0.68 1.57
N GLY A 106 -7.55 -0.45 0.34
CA GLY A 106 -8.97 -0.24 0.03
C GLY A 106 -9.70 -1.54 -0.32
N ASP A 107 -8.97 -2.61 -0.63
CA ASP A 107 -9.51 -3.95 -0.91
C ASP A 107 -8.74 -5.00 -0.09
N LYS A 108 -9.40 -5.51 0.91
CA LYS A 108 -8.75 -6.42 1.87
C LYS A 108 -8.63 -7.87 1.39
N ALA A 109 -9.41 -8.30 0.40
CA ALA A 109 -9.49 -9.73 0.06
C ALA A 109 -8.14 -10.28 -0.41
N ASP A 110 -7.54 -9.67 -1.43
CA ASP A 110 -6.26 -10.10 -1.97
C ASP A 110 -5.10 -9.84 -1.02
N ILE A 111 -5.10 -8.68 -0.36
CA ILE A 111 -4.05 -8.34 0.61
C ILE A 111 -4.09 -9.28 1.81
N ASN A 112 -5.28 -9.60 2.35
CA ASN A 112 -5.39 -10.57 3.44
C ASN A 112 -4.92 -11.97 3.04
N ALA A 113 -5.24 -12.42 1.82
CA ALA A 113 -4.79 -13.70 1.33
C ALA A 113 -3.25 -13.80 1.27
N LEU A 114 -2.60 -12.74 0.80
CA LEU A 114 -1.14 -12.64 0.76
C LEU A 114 -0.55 -12.53 2.16
N ALA A 115 -1.11 -11.67 3.01
CA ALA A 115 -0.62 -11.44 4.37
C ALA A 115 -0.71 -12.68 5.26
N ALA A 116 -1.66 -13.59 4.99
CA ALA A 116 -1.77 -14.86 5.70
C ALA A 116 -0.52 -15.74 5.57
N HIS A 117 0.28 -15.54 4.52
CA HIS A 117 1.53 -16.27 4.28
C HIS A 117 2.78 -15.43 4.60
N ALA A 118 2.59 -14.20 5.05
CA ALA A 118 3.68 -13.27 5.34
C ALA A 118 4.09 -13.30 6.82
N HIS A 119 5.26 -12.75 7.12
CA HIS A 119 5.80 -12.66 8.47
C HIS A 119 5.29 -11.40 9.17
N GLU A 120 4.32 -11.58 10.08
CA GLU A 120 3.83 -10.51 10.99
C GLU A 120 3.37 -9.25 10.24
N VAL A 121 2.63 -9.41 9.15
CA VAL A 121 2.04 -8.29 8.43
C VAL A 121 0.63 -8.06 8.91
N THR A 122 0.35 -6.85 9.37
CA THR A 122 -0.98 -6.39 9.75
C THR A 122 -1.68 -5.75 8.54
N VAL A 123 -2.95 -5.99 8.38
CA VAL A 123 -3.76 -5.38 7.31
C VAL A 123 -4.78 -4.44 7.91
N GLU A 124 -4.71 -3.17 7.53
CA GLU A 124 -5.66 -2.14 7.92
C GLU A 124 -6.50 -1.76 6.70
N THR A 125 -7.82 -1.83 6.85
CA THR A 125 -8.75 -1.57 5.74
C THR A 125 -9.41 -0.21 5.92
N ILE A 126 -9.48 0.52 4.83
CA ILE A 126 -10.13 1.82 4.78
C ILE A 126 -11.59 1.67 4.35
#